data_7f0f722df4e8c53bf8284471e7e3795e
#
_entry.id   7f0f722df4e8c53bf8284471e7e3795e
#
_cell.length_a   1.000
_cell.length_b   1.000
_cell.length_c   1.000
_cell.angle_alpha   90.00
_cell.angle_beta   90.00
_cell.angle_gamma   90.00
#
_symmetry.space_group_name_H-M   'P 1'
#
loop_
_entity.id
_entity.type
_entity.pdbx_description
1 polymer ?
#
loop_
_entity_poly.entity_id
_entity_poly.type
_entity_poly.pdbx_seq_one_letter_code
_entity_poly.pdbx_strand_id
1 'polypeptide(L)'
;MKRIMKKTGAFVFFVSLSVCGYSQLKWINVDSLYQPLPASVHVYKTTDTLDGKPNIAFYVVADLKDKKVLFDADTTLNRRLTPSQFYQKNKQPLVVVNTTFFSFQTNQNLNVVIKDGKLVGYNIHTIPGRGKDTFTFRHPLRSAIGINKKRRADIAWLYTDSLLKYPYQQISKSDAIKDSISKFDLSPFLKSAPTPYVDYMRSPPYFKWKMQTAVGGGPSLLRNGSVNISNEEELMFTGKAINDKHPRTAMGYTKDNKLIILVVQGRFPGIAEGASLPQEAKILQDLGCWEALNLDGGGSSCMLVNGKETIKPSDATGQRAVPAVFLLLTSRKAAK
;
A
#
# COMPACT_ATOMS: atom_id res chain seq x y z
N MET A 1 -37.33 -73.56 -14.01
CA MET A 1 -36.41 -72.63 -13.31
C MET A 1 -36.09 -71.46 -14.22
N LYS A 2 -36.73 -70.25 -14.01
CA LYS A 2 -36.46 -69.03 -14.79
C LYS A 2 -35.48 -68.17 -13.99
N ARG A 3 -34.27 -67.91 -14.59
CA ARG A 3 -33.26 -67.01 -14.02
C ARG A 3 -33.61 -65.56 -14.34
N ILE A 4 -33.87 -64.76 -13.31
CA ILE A 4 -34.10 -63.31 -13.41
C ILE A 4 -32.71 -62.64 -13.39
N MET A 5 -32.31 -62.04 -14.50
CA MET A 5 -31.11 -61.14 -14.56
C MET A 5 -31.49 -59.76 -14.04
N LYS A 6 -30.92 -59.36 -12.90
CA LYS A 6 -30.98 -57.97 -12.42
C LYS A 6 -29.98 -57.11 -13.22
N LYS A 7 -30.49 -56.13 -13.96
CA LYS A 7 -29.69 -55.08 -14.58
C LYS A 7 -29.40 -54.01 -13.52
N THR A 8 -28.14 -53.86 -13.09
CA THR A 8 -27.67 -52.75 -12.25
C THR A 8 -27.30 -51.59 -13.18
N GLY A 9 -28.13 -50.55 -13.22
CA GLY A 9 -27.80 -49.30 -13.93
C GLY A 9 -26.87 -48.47 -13.05
N ALA A 10 -25.66 -48.20 -13.52
CA ALA A 10 -24.75 -47.23 -12.89
C ALA A 10 -25.17 -45.83 -13.30
N PHE A 11 -25.63 -45.03 -12.35
CA PHE A 11 -25.94 -43.61 -12.54
C PHE A 11 -24.64 -42.82 -12.36
N VAL A 12 -24.05 -42.31 -13.44
CA VAL A 12 -22.88 -41.43 -13.38
C VAL A 12 -23.36 -40.03 -13.14
N PHE A 13 -23.10 -39.51 -11.92
CA PHE A 13 -23.40 -38.12 -11.55
C PHE A 13 -22.28 -37.23 -12.09
N PHE A 14 -22.55 -36.50 -13.15
CA PHE A 14 -21.64 -35.44 -13.63
C PHE A 14 -21.79 -34.22 -12.72
N VAL A 15 -20.84 -34.03 -11.78
CA VAL A 15 -20.71 -32.78 -11.05
C VAL A 15 -19.96 -31.79 -11.95
N SER A 16 -20.71 -30.88 -12.60
CA SER A 16 -20.09 -29.73 -13.27
C SER A 16 -19.55 -28.76 -12.23
N LEU A 17 -18.26 -28.80 -11.99
CA LEU A 17 -17.52 -27.74 -11.29
C LEU A 17 -17.53 -26.48 -12.17
N SER A 18 -18.46 -25.57 -11.89
CA SER A 18 -18.38 -24.20 -12.44
C SER A 18 -17.17 -23.51 -11.83
N VAL A 19 -16.04 -23.57 -12.54
CA VAL A 19 -14.90 -22.70 -12.23
C VAL A 19 -15.33 -21.28 -12.60
N CYS A 20 -15.69 -20.46 -11.61
CA CYS A 20 -15.80 -19.03 -11.79
C CYS A 20 -14.41 -18.50 -12.15
N GLY A 21 -14.10 -18.48 -13.44
CA GLY A 21 -12.90 -17.85 -13.95
C GLY A 21 -13.04 -16.34 -13.76
N TYR A 22 -12.30 -15.77 -12.82
CA TYR A 22 -12.12 -14.33 -12.77
C TYR A 22 -11.41 -13.90 -14.06
N SER A 23 -12.10 -13.18 -14.92
CA SER A 23 -11.49 -12.61 -16.11
C SER A 23 -10.51 -11.54 -15.69
N GLN A 24 -9.27 -11.66 -16.13
CA GLN A 24 -8.26 -10.62 -15.93
C GLN A 24 -8.72 -9.32 -16.58
N LEU A 25 -8.56 -8.18 -15.87
CA LEU A 25 -8.93 -6.86 -16.39
C LEU A 25 -8.08 -6.52 -17.63
N LYS A 26 -8.73 -5.96 -18.65
CA LYS A 26 -8.05 -5.43 -19.83
C LYS A 26 -7.59 -4.00 -19.56
N TRP A 27 -6.32 -3.75 -19.77
CA TRP A 27 -5.69 -2.46 -19.55
C TRP A 27 -5.33 -1.81 -20.88
N ILE A 28 -5.78 -0.57 -21.06
CA ILE A 28 -5.53 0.24 -22.26
C ILE A 28 -4.42 1.23 -21.92
N ASN A 29 -3.37 1.28 -22.73
CA ASN A 29 -2.36 2.31 -22.61
C ASN A 29 -2.97 3.68 -22.95
N VAL A 30 -2.80 4.64 -22.04
CA VAL A 30 -3.33 6.02 -22.20
C VAL A 30 -2.23 7.07 -22.08
N ASP A 31 -1.01 6.73 -22.41
CA ASP A 31 0.16 7.62 -22.36
C ASP A 31 -0.07 8.94 -23.11
N SER A 32 -0.80 8.87 -24.22
CA SER A 32 -1.11 10.05 -25.06
C SER A 32 -1.86 11.15 -24.31
N LEU A 33 -2.63 10.80 -23.26
CA LEU A 33 -3.36 11.77 -22.44
C LEU A 33 -2.47 12.54 -21.44
N TYR A 34 -1.28 11.99 -21.18
CA TYR A 34 -0.41 12.42 -20.07
C TYR A 34 1.00 12.84 -20.52
N GLN A 35 1.21 13.09 -21.80
CA GLN A 35 2.51 13.52 -22.33
C GLN A 35 2.96 14.88 -21.74
N PRO A 36 4.30 15.10 -21.62
CA PRO A 36 5.40 14.19 -21.96
C PRO A 36 5.68 13.15 -20.87
N LEU A 37 5.96 11.90 -21.28
CA LEU A 37 6.36 10.82 -20.39
C LEU A 37 7.75 10.29 -20.78
N PRO A 38 8.62 9.93 -19.80
CA PRO A 38 9.81 9.12 -20.08
C PRO A 38 9.42 7.77 -20.70
N ALA A 39 10.24 7.23 -21.60
CA ALA A 39 9.97 5.94 -22.24
C ALA A 39 9.84 4.74 -21.28
N SER A 40 10.28 4.91 -20.04
CA SER A 40 10.20 3.89 -18.98
C SER A 40 8.98 4.06 -18.06
N VAL A 41 8.12 5.03 -18.34
CA VAL A 41 6.92 5.31 -17.54
C VAL A 41 5.70 5.26 -18.44
N HIS A 42 4.75 4.41 -18.08
CA HIS A 42 3.50 4.25 -18.82
C HIS A 42 2.30 4.36 -17.90
N VAL A 43 1.19 4.84 -18.46
CA VAL A 43 -0.11 4.98 -17.79
C VAL A 43 -1.12 4.09 -18.47
N TYR A 44 -1.81 3.29 -17.68
CA TYR A 44 -2.85 2.39 -18.16
C TYR A 44 -4.18 2.67 -17.45
N LYS A 45 -5.26 2.45 -18.18
CA LYS A 45 -6.64 2.58 -17.70
C LYS A 45 -7.41 1.30 -17.97
N THR A 46 -8.32 0.94 -17.06
CA THR A 46 -9.38 -0.04 -17.31
C THR A 46 -10.74 0.53 -16.92
N THR A 47 -11.76 0.05 -17.63
CA THR A 47 -13.19 0.27 -17.32
C THR A 47 -13.94 -1.05 -17.25
N ASP A 48 -13.22 -2.18 -17.24
CA ASP A 48 -13.81 -3.50 -17.07
C ASP A 48 -14.45 -3.62 -15.69
N THR A 49 -15.54 -4.35 -15.62
CA THR A 49 -16.27 -4.54 -14.36
C THR A 49 -15.45 -5.38 -13.35
N LEU A 50 -15.64 -5.10 -12.07
CA LEU A 50 -15.16 -5.93 -10.96
C LEU A 50 -16.36 -6.65 -10.33
N ASP A 51 -16.42 -7.98 -10.48
CA ASP A 51 -17.53 -8.81 -10.02
C ASP A 51 -18.89 -8.27 -10.51
N GLY A 52 -18.97 -7.94 -11.80
CA GLY A 52 -20.18 -7.42 -12.44
C GLY A 52 -20.58 -5.99 -12.08
N LYS A 53 -19.73 -5.28 -11.30
CA LYS A 53 -19.97 -3.87 -10.92
C LYS A 53 -19.08 -2.92 -11.72
N PRO A 54 -19.60 -1.73 -12.10
CA PRO A 54 -18.82 -0.72 -12.80
C PRO A 54 -17.54 -0.36 -12.06
N ASN A 55 -16.44 -0.29 -12.80
CA ASN A 55 -15.13 0.04 -12.25
C ASN A 55 -14.35 0.95 -13.20
N ILE A 56 -13.61 1.87 -12.64
CA ILE A 56 -12.62 2.70 -13.32
C ILE A 56 -11.35 2.64 -12.49
N ALA A 57 -10.26 2.17 -13.10
CA ALA A 57 -8.98 2.14 -12.42
C ALA A 57 -7.86 2.58 -13.36
N PHE A 58 -6.82 3.13 -12.77
CA PHE A 58 -5.59 3.51 -13.47
C PHE A 58 -4.38 2.95 -12.73
N TYR A 59 -3.35 2.58 -13.46
CA TYR A 59 -2.05 2.39 -12.88
C TYR A 59 -0.96 3.07 -13.68
N VAL A 60 0.10 3.47 -12.96
CA VAL A 60 1.37 3.89 -13.52
C VAL A 60 2.37 2.78 -13.30
N VAL A 61 3.10 2.40 -14.34
CA VAL A 61 4.30 1.57 -14.24
C VAL A 61 5.53 2.41 -14.52
N ALA A 62 6.56 2.26 -13.68
CA ALA A 62 7.85 2.94 -13.85
C ALA A 62 9.00 1.95 -13.66
N ASP A 63 9.97 1.93 -14.59
CA ASP A 63 11.18 1.11 -14.44
C ASP A 63 12.09 1.72 -13.38
N LEU A 64 12.30 1.00 -12.29
CA LEU A 64 13.18 1.41 -11.21
C LEU A 64 14.65 1.59 -11.67
N LYS A 65 15.07 0.96 -12.76
CA LYS A 65 16.44 1.05 -13.29
C LYS A 65 16.70 2.33 -14.07
N ASP A 66 15.64 3.00 -14.60
CA ASP A 66 15.82 4.23 -15.37
C ASP A 66 16.28 5.39 -14.49
N LYS A 67 17.54 5.78 -14.64
CA LYS A 67 18.16 6.88 -13.89
C LYS A 67 17.56 8.27 -14.21
N LYS A 68 16.79 8.40 -15.30
CA LYS A 68 16.08 9.64 -15.65
C LYS A 68 14.82 9.85 -14.82
N VAL A 69 14.31 8.78 -14.16
CA VAL A 69 13.17 8.84 -13.25
C VAL A 69 13.68 8.80 -11.82
N LEU A 70 13.27 9.75 -11.00
CA LEU A 70 13.60 9.84 -9.59
C LEU A 70 12.33 9.54 -8.77
N PHE A 71 12.51 8.87 -7.65
CA PHE A 71 11.45 8.49 -6.72
C PHE A 71 11.67 9.23 -5.42
N ASP A 72 10.66 9.94 -4.95
CA ASP A 72 10.71 10.72 -3.72
C ASP A 72 9.39 10.62 -2.95
N ALA A 73 9.39 11.08 -1.72
CA ALA A 73 8.21 11.28 -0.91
C ALA A 73 8.23 12.69 -0.34
N ASP A 74 7.07 13.28 -0.15
CA ASP A 74 6.96 14.58 0.51
C ASP A 74 5.89 14.54 1.60
N THR A 75 6.10 15.31 2.66
CA THR A 75 5.19 15.37 3.78
C THR A 75 5.08 16.79 4.34
N THR A 76 4.05 17.02 5.13
CA THR A 76 3.82 18.25 5.85
C THR A 76 3.75 17.98 7.35
N LEU A 77 4.12 18.96 8.16
CA LEU A 77 4.02 18.86 9.62
C LEU A 77 2.72 19.53 10.08
N ASN A 78 1.87 18.78 10.78
CA ASN A 78 0.59 19.25 11.39
C ASN A 78 -0.35 20.00 10.44
N ARG A 79 -0.24 19.77 9.15
CA ARG A 79 -1.10 20.32 8.12
C ARG A 79 -1.26 19.33 6.96
N ARG A 80 -2.18 19.63 6.07
CA ARG A 80 -2.47 18.82 4.87
C ARG A 80 -2.46 19.72 3.64
N LEU A 81 -2.06 19.15 2.51
CA LEU A 81 -2.13 19.77 1.19
C LEU A 81 -2.86 18.84 0.24
N THR A 82 -3.57 19.38 -0.73
CA THR A 82 -4.11 18.56 -1.83
C THR A 82 -2.97 18.02 -2.70
N PRO A 83 -3.17 16.89 -3.41
CA PRO A 83 -2.20 16.43 -4.41
C PRO A 83 -1.78 17.50 -5.40
N SER A 84 -2.70 18.38 -5.84
CA SER A 84 -2.36 19.52 -6.72
C SER A 84 -1.47 20.55 -6.03
N GLN A 85 -1.66 20.82 -4.74
CA GLN A 85 -0.76 21.70 -3.98
C GLN A 85 0.63 21.06 -3.79
N PHE A 86 0.70 19.74 -3.55
CA PHE A 86 1.99 19.02 -3.56
C PHE A 86 2.65 19.05 -4.94
N TYR A 87 1.87 18.94 -6.02
CA TYR A 87 2.37 19.07 -7.38
C TYR A 87 3.07 20.41 -7.59
N GLN A 88 2.46 21.52 -7.19
CA GLN A 88 3.08 22.84 -7.29
C GLN A 88 4.28 22.99 -6.35
N LYS A 89 4.17 22.57 -5.10
CA LYS A 89 5.25 22.63 -4.09
C LYS A 89 6.51 21.91 -4.57
N ASN A 90 6.37 20.78 -5.25
CA ASN A 90 7.48 19.91 -5.67
C ASN A 90 7.91 20.16 -7.14
N LYS A 91 7.71 21.38 -7.66
CA LYS A 91 8.14 21.78 -9.00
C LYS A 91 7.55 20.91 -10.11
N GLN A 92 6.27 20.58 -9.99
CA GLN A 92 5.50 19.85 -10.98
C GLN A 92 6.09 18.44 -11.30
N PRO A 93 6.14 17.52 -10.35
CA PRO A 93 6.63 16.16 -10.58
C PRO A 93 5.78 15.45 -11.64
N LEU A 94 6.31 14.39 -12.22
CA LEU A 94 5.62 13.57 -13.21
C LEU A 94 4.38 12.90 -12.64
N VAL A 95 4.50 12.34 -11.43
CA VAL A 95 3.40 11.70 -10.71
C VAL A 95 3.34 12.20 -9.28
N VAL A 96 2.13 12.44 -8.80
CA VAL A 96 1.82 12.66 -7.38
C VAL A 96 0.71 11.71 -6.99
N VAL A 97 0.90 10.94 -5.93
CA VAL A 97 -0.14 10.04 -5.39
C VAL A 97 -0.20 10.14 -3.88
N ASN A 98 -1.39 10.13 -3.31
CA ASN A 98 -1.60 10.08 -1.86
C ASN A 98 -1.07 8.78 -1.25
N THR A 99 -0.66 8.79 0.02
CA THR A 99 0.00 7.62 0.62
C THR A 99 -0.49 7.24 2.01
N THR A 100 0.00 7.90 3.03
CA THR A 100 -0.16 7.50 4.43
C THR A 100 -1.57 7.75 4.97
N PHE A 101 -1.99 6.91 5.90
CA PHE A 101 -3.12 7.23 6.77
C PHE A 101 -2.76 8.38 7.71
N PHE A 102 -3.75 9.12 8.18
CA PHE A 102 -3.51 10.29 9.02
C PHE A 102 -4.65 10.52 10.02
N SER A 103 -4.36 11.29 11.05
CA SER A 103 -5.32 11.77 12.01
C SER A 103 -6.04 13.02 11.47
N PHE A 104 -7.37 12.99 11.40
CA PHE A 104 -8.16 14.18 11.03
C PHE A 104 -8.10 15.27 12.09
N GLN A 105 -7.86 14.92 13.34
CA GLN A 105 -7.79 15.87 14.45
C GLN A 105 -6.47 16.64 14.47
N THR A 106 -5.34 15.92 14.27
CA THR A 106 -4.00 16.52 14.41
C THR A 106 -3.33 16.77 13.06
N ASN A 107 -3.88 16.31 11.95
CA ASN A 107 -3.28 16.28 10.61
C ASN A 107 -1.95 15.50 10.52
N GLN A 108 -1.65 14.69 11.52
CA GLN A 108 -0.41 13.96 11.64
C GLN A 108 -0.45 12.67 10.82
N ASN A 109 0.67 12.34 10.17
CA ASN A 109 0.88 11.02 9.59
C ASN A 109 0.81 9.94 10.67
N LEU A 110 0.20 8.80 10.32
CA LEU A 110 0.14 7.61 11.17
C LEU A 110 1.09 6.51 10.69
N ASN A 111 1.79 6.74 9.58
CA ASN A 111 2.71 5.81 8.96
C ASN A 111 4.06 6.47 8.65
N VAL A 112 5.06 5.63 8.44
CA VAL A 112 6.41 6.05 8.11
C VAL A 112 6.49 6.81 6.79
N VAL A 113 7.32 7.85 6.76
CA VAL A 113 7.75 8.53 5.53
C VAL A 113 9.27 8.69 5.59
N ILE A 114 9.95 8.28 4.52
CA ILE A 114 11.39 8.49 4.31
C ILE A 114 11.57 9.37 3.09
N LYS A 115 12.28 10.49 3.26
CA LYS A 115 12.65 11.42 2.21
C LYS A 115 14.16 11.60 2.21
N ASP A 116 14.82 11.46 1.08
CA ASP A 116 16.28 11.60 0.94
C ASP A 116 17.09 10.77 1.96
N GLY A 117 16.60 9.56 2.26
CA GLY A 117 17.21 8.65 3.24
C GLY A 117 17.02 9.07 4.70
N LYS A 118 16.20 10.09 4.98
CA LYS A 118 15.87 10.58 6.32
C LYS A 118 14.47 10.19 6.71
N LEU A 119 14.30 9.72 7.93
CA LEU A 119 13.00 9.44 8.54
C LEU A 119 12.31 10.77 8.88
N VAL A 120 11.18 11.07 8.24
CA VAL A 120 10.43 12.34 8.39
C VAL A 120 8.97 12.12 8.79
N GLY A 121 8.51 10.88 8.88
CA GLY A 121 7.22 10.45 9.41
C GLY A 121 7.39 9.12 10.11
N TYR A 122 6.55 8.84 11.12
CA TYR A 122 6.71 7.71 12.03
C TYR A 122 5.43 6.88 12.06
N ASN A 123 5.59 5.56 12.22
CA ASN A 123 4.48 4.66 12.46
C ASN A 123 3.88 4.88 13.86
N ILE A 124 2.57 4.76 13.97
CA ILE A 124 1.97 4.54 15.28
C ILE A 124 2.23 3.09 15.70
N HIS A 125 2.64 2.90 16.95
CA HIS A 125 2.96 1.58 17.51
C HIS A 125 1.94 1.10 18.52
N THR A 126 1.06 1.99 18.98
CA THR A 126 0.08 1.69 20.01
C THR A 126 -1.26 2.29 19.65
N ILE A 127 -2.29 1.49 19.67
CA ILE A 127 -3.67 1.90 19.45
C ILE A 127 -4.44 1.68 20.76
N PRO A 128 -5.00 2.75 21.38
CA PRO A 128 -5.83 2.60 22.58
C PRO A 128 -7.12 1.86 22.24
N GLY A 129 -7.60 1.08 23.20
CA GLY A 129 -8.90 0.45 23.16
C GLY A 129 -10.03 1.47 23.22
N ARG A 130 -11.26 1.03 22.95
CA ARG A 130 -12.46 1.86 22.96
C ARG A 130 -13.60 1.16 23.69
N GLY A 131 -14.56 1.95 24.18
CA GLY A 131 -15.73 1.43 24.88
C GLY A 131 -15.32 0.68 26.15
N LYS A 132 -15.75 -0.56 26.32
CA LYS A 132 -15.41 -1.41 27.48
C LYS A 132 -13.91 -1.73 27.58
N ASP A 133 -13.15 -1.54 26.50
CA ASP A 133 -11.71 -1.79 26.45
C ASP A 133 -10.88 -0.50 26.55
N THR A 134 -11.45 0.60 27.08
CA THR A 134 -10.86 1.96 27.06
C THR A 134 -9.46 2.04 27.68
N PHE A 135 -9.15 1.20 28.65
CA PHE A 135 -7.84 1.18 29.34
C PHE A 135 -6.88 0.12 28.80
N THR A 136 -7.20 -0.48 27.67
CA THR A 136 -6.33 -1.47 27.02
C THR A 136 -5.58 -0.88 25.84
N PHE A 137 -4.51 -1.54 25.41
CA PHE A 137 -3.71 -1.13 24.27
C PHE A 137 -3.47 -2.31 23.31
N ARG A 138 -3.39 -2.01 22.02
CA ARG A 138 -3.04 -2.98 20.98
C ARG A 138 -1.82 -2.47 20.24
N HIS A 139 -0.94 -3.38 19.83
CA HIS A 139 0.35 -3.06 19.21
C HIS A 139 0.41 -3.62 17.78
N PRO A 140 -0.04 -2.85 16.78
CA PRO A 140 -0.07 -3.30 15.40
C PRO A 140 1.32 -3.27 14.77
N LEU A 141 1.55 -4.19 13.83
CA LEU A 141 2.59 -4.00 12.84
C LEU A 141 2.18 -2.91 11.85
N ARG A 142 3.14 -2.32 11.14
CA ARG A 142 2.88 -1.31 10.10
C ARG A 142 3.81 -1.52 8.92
N SER A 143 3.21 -1.73 7.76
CA SER A 143 3.96 -1.92 6.52
C SER A 143 4.29 -0.61 5.81
N ALA A 144 5.37 -0.66 5.04
CA ALA A 144 5.77 0.39 4.14
C ALA A 144 6.43 -0.20 2.89
N ILE A 145 6.32 0.54 1.78
CA ILE A 145 7.10 0.31 0.57
C ILE A 145 8.22 1.35 0.49
N GLY A 146 9.43 0.90 0.18
CA GLY A 146 10.58 1.79 0.02
C GLY A 146 11.45 1.42 -1.18
N ILE A 147 12.21 2.40 -1.65
CA ILE A 147 13.18 2.25 -2.72
C ILE A 147 14.55 2.64 -2.16
N ASN A 148 15.52 1.73 -2.25
CA ASN A 148 16.87 1.94 -1.71
C ASN A 148 17.79 2.66 -2.74
N LYS A 149 19.01 3.01 -2.30
CA LYS A 149 20.02 3.67 -3.16
C LYS A 149 20.39 2.84 -4.39
N LYS A 150 20.23 1.50 -4.35
CA LYS A 150 20.46 0.61 -5.49
C LYS A 150 19.25 0.49 -6.40
N ARG A 151 18.21 1.32 -6.16
CA ARG A 151 16.97 1.35 -6.94
C ARG A 151 16.21 0.02 -6.94
N ARG A 152 16.22 -0.66 -5.81
CA ARG A 152 15.41 -1.85 -5.54
C ARG A 152 14.31 -1.47 -4.56
N ALA A 153 13.10 -1.89 -4.88
CA ALA A 153 11.97 -1.78 -3.96
C ALA A 153 11.93 -2.95 -2.97
N ASP A 154 11.34 -2.70 -1.82
CA ASP A 154 11.10 -3.68 -0.77
C ASP A 154 9.89 -3.26 0.07
N ILE A 155 9.14 -4.22 0.60
CA ILE A 155 8.03 -4.02 1.52
C ILE A 155 8.34 -4.75 2.83
N ALA A 156 8.19 -4.03 3.95
CA ALA A 156 8.45 -4.59 5.27
C ALA A 156 7.52 -4.01 6.34
N TRP A 157 7.28 -4.78 7.39
CA TRP A 157 6.77 -4.25 8.65
C TRP A 157 7.90 -3.52 9.38
N LEU A 158 7.61 -2.31 9.87
CA LEU A 158 8.65 -1.42 10.38
C LEU A 158 8.34 -0.90 11.77
N TYR A 159 9.33 -0.98 12.63
CA TYR A 159 9.42 -0.17 13.83
C TYR A 159 10.16 1.13 13.53
N THR A 160 9.62 2.27 13.99
CA THR A 160 10.20 3.60 13.80
C THR A 160 10.20 4.37 15.12
N ASP A 161 11.21 5.17 15.35
CA ASP A 161 11.29 6.05 16.50
C ASP A 161 12.14 7.29 16.15
N SER A 162 11.85 8.43 16.78
CA SER A 162 12.57 9.68 16.55
C SER A 162 14.05 9.63 16.96
N LEU A 163 14.40 8.73 17.88
CA LEU A 163 15.78 8.49 18.30
C LEU A 163 16.56 7.60 17.33
N LEU A 164 15.88 6.96 16.39
CA LEU A 164 16.49 6.05 15.43
C LEU A 164 16.80 6.76 14.11
N LYS A 165 17.99 6.53 13.59
CA LYS A 165 18.39 7.04 12.27
C LYS A 165 17.68 6.32 11.13
N TYR A 166 17.35 5.03 11.31
CA TYR A 166 16.71 4.16 10.32
C TYR A 166 15.55 3.41 10.97
N PRO A 167 14.48 3.11 10.25
CA PRO A 167 13.52 2.13 10.72
C PRO A 167 14.15 0.72 10.76
N TYR A 168 13.54 -0.13 11.56
CA TYR A 168 13.94 -1.54 11.68
C TYR A 168 12.81 -2.45 11.25
N GLN A 169 13.14 -3.49 10.49
CA GLN A 169 12.20 -4.52 10.12
C GLN A 169 11.73 -5.30 11.35
N GLN A 170 10.44 -5.55 11.40
CA GLN A 170 9.80 -6.46 12.35
C GLN A 170 9.34 -7.70 11.59
N ILE A 171 9.58 -8.90 12.13
CA ILE A 171 9.14 -10.16 11.54
C ILE A 171 7.96 -10.77 12.28
N SER A 172 7.67 -10.29 13.48
CA SER A 172 6.56 -10.71 14.33
C SER A 172 6.03 -9.52 15.14
N LYS A 173 4.85 -9.69 15.72
CA LYS A 173 4.34 -8.76 16.73
C LYS A 173 5.33 -8.71 17.90
N SER A 174 5.48 -7.53 18.50
CA SER A 174 6.26 -7.42 19.74
C SER A 174 5.53 -8.20 20.86
N ASP A 175 6.30 -8.76 21.78
CA ASP A 175 5.77 -9.41 22.99
C ASP A 175 5.23 -8.39 24.01
N ALA A 176 4.80 -7.22 23.54
CA ALA A 176 4.23 -6.20 24.40
C ALA A 176 2.99 -6.73 25.11
N ILE A 177 2.94 -6.54 26.42
CA ILE A 177 1.82 -6.94 27.25
C ILE A 177 0.56 -6.24 26.72
N LYS A 178 -0.52 -6.98 26.53
CA LYS A 178 -1.78 -6.53 25.92
C LYS A 178 -2.28 -5.18 26.45
N ASP A 179 -2.08 -4.92 27.72
CA ASP A 179 -2.61 -3.75 28.44
C ASP A 179 -1.53 -2.73 28.81
N SER A 180 -0.37 -2.77 28.16
CA SER A 180 0.70 -1.80 28.38
C SER A 180 1.03 -1.02 27.12
N ILE A 181 1.56 0.19 27.29
CA ILE A 181 2.24 0.92 26.23
C ILE A 181 3.40 0.04 25.74
N SER A 182 3.58 -0.06 24.41
CA SER A 182 4.61 -0.91 23.83
C SER A 182 5.96 -0.67 24.49
N LYS A 183 6.51 -1.70 25.10
CA LYS A 183 7.87 -1.70 25.65
C LYS A 183 8.85 -2.22 24.59
N PHE A 184 8.86 -1.59 23.41
CA PHE A 184 9.91 -1.91 22.46
C PHE A 184 11.25 -1.47 23.08
N ASP A 185 12.12 -2.43 23.34
CA ASP A 185 13.43 -2.16 23.89
C ASP A 185 14.35 -1.58 22.81
N LEU A 186 14.63 -0.30 22.89
CA LEU A 186 15.57 0.40 22.01
C LEU A 186 17.03 0.19 22.39
N SER A 187 17.32 -0.36 23.58
CA SER A 187 18.69 -0.49 24.09
C SER A 187 19.65 -1.21 23.14
N PRO A 188 19.24 -2.25 22.38
CA PRO A 188 20.11 -2.90 21.40
C PRO A 188 20.52 -2.01 20.22
N PHE A 189 19.83 -0.89 20.01
CA PHE A 189 20.03 0.00 18.85
C PHE A 189 20.74 1.30 19.23
N LEU A 190 20.79 1.64 20.50
CA LEU A 190 21.45 2.84 21.01
C LEU A 190 22.93 2.52 21.28
N LYS A 191 23.84 3.23 20.63
CA LYS A 191 25.30 3.03 20.75
C LYS A 191 25.86 3.17 22.20
N SER A 192 25.08 3.76 23.10
CA SER A 192 25.48 4.06 24.49
C SER A 192 24.95 3.05 25.51
N ALA A 193 24.16 2.04 25.09
CA ALA A 193 23.72 1.03 26.03
C ALA A 193 24.88 0.08 26.34
N PRO A 194 25.29 -0.09 27.65
CA PRO A 194 26.15 -1.21 28.00
C PRO A 194 25.45 -2.48 27.54
N THR A 195 26.13 -3.28 26.75
CA THR A 195 25.60 -4.58 26.30
C THR A 195 25.39 -5.51 27.50
N PRO A 196 24.18 -5.62 28.04
CA PRO A 196 23.89 -6.83 28.79
C PRO A 196 23.86 -7.95 27.76
N TYR A 197 24.30 -9.10 28.17
CA TYR A 197 24.21 -10.36 27.44
C TYR A 197 22.81 -10.49 26.85
N VAL A 198 22.65 -10.06 25.59
CA VAL A 198 21.37 -10.15 24.89
C VAL A 198 21.19 -11.61 24.58
N ASP A 199 20.22 -12.22 25.21
CA ASP A 199 19.79 -13.58 24.91
C ASP A 199 19.29 -13.58 23.44
N TYR A 200 20.20 -13.87 22.52
CA TYR A 200 19.97 -13.97 21.08
C TYR A 200 18.85 -14.94 20.72
N MET A 201 18.39 -15.76 21.66
CA MET A 201 17.31 -16.72 21.50
C MET A 201 15.92 -16.12 21.70
N ARG A 202 15.80 -14.91 22.27
CA ARG A 202 14.51 -14.30 22.62
C ARG A 202 14.14 -13.04 21.83
N SER A 203 15.07 -12.42 21.11
CA SER A 203 14.78 -11.24 20.28
C SER A 203 14.91 -11.61 18.81
N PRO A 204 13.85 -11.47 18.01
CA PRO A 204 13.97 -11.66 16.57
C PRO A 204 15.01 -10.68 16.02
N PRO A 205 15.82 -11.08 15.02
CA PRO A 205 16.84 -10.21 14.47
C PRO A 205 16.16 -9.02 13.81
N TYR A 206 16.39 -7.83 14.36
CA TYR A 206 15.91 -6.59 13.75
C TYR A 206 16.92 -6.10 12.73
N PHE A 207 16.50 -5.98 11.48
CA PHE A 207 17.33 -5.50 10.39
C PHE A 207 17.09 -4.02 10.12
N LYS A 208 18.15 -3.23 10.00
CA LYS A 208 18.06 -1.83 9.57
C LYS A 208 17.51 -1.76 8.15
N TRP A 209 16.37 -1.12 7.99
CA TRP A 209 15.74 -0.92 6.69
C TRP A 209 16.20 0.41 6.08
N LYS A 210 17.18 0.34 5.18
CA LYS A 210 17.85 1.53 4.63
C LYS A 210 17.29 1.87 3.27
N MET A 211 16.30 2.77 3.23
CA MET A 211 15.68 3.25 2.00
C MET A 211 16.08 4.70 1.72
N GLN A 212 16.08 5.08 0.44
CA GLN A 212 16.25 6.45 -0.03
C GLN A 212 14.93 7.22 0.06
N THR A 213 13.84 6.56 -0.35
CA THR A 213 12.48 7.04 -0.20
C THR A 213 11.58 5.90 0.24
N ALA A 214 10.58 6.20 1.06
CA ALA A 214 9.56 5.22 1.46
C ALA A 214 8.30 5.91 1.94
N VAL A 215 7.18 5.21 1.80
CA VAL A 215 5.87 5.59 2.34
C VAL A 215 5.21 4.40 2.99
N GLY A 216 4.62 4.63 4.15
CA GLY A 216 3.88 3.62 4.88
C GLY A 216 2.40 3.61 4.50
N GLY A 217 1.76 2.49 4.79
CA GLY A 217 0.34 2.25 4.57
C GLY A 217 -0.13 1.05 5.36
N GLY A 218 -0.85 0.17 4.70
CA GLY A 218 -1.33 -1.12 5.20
C GLY A 218 -2.80 -1.38 4.88
N PRO A 219 -3.18 -2.65 4.92
CA PRO A 219 -2.31 -3.82 5.13
C PRO A 219 -1.44 -4.13 3.91
N SER A 220 -0.39 -4.94 4.09
CA SER A 220 0.26 -5.62 2.97
C SER A 220 -0.77 -6.49 2.25
N LEU A 221 -0.74 -6.52 0.93
CA LEU A 221 -1.71 -7.22 0.08
C LEU A 221 -1.12 -8.46 -0.58
N LEU A 222 0.14 -8.36 -1.01
CA LEU A 222 0.86 -9.44 -1.67
C LEU A 222 2.20 -9.69 -0.98
N ARG A 223 2.54 -10.97 -0.86
CA ARG A 223 3.85 -11.42 -0.43
C ARG A 223 4.33 -12.57 -1.32
N ASN A 224 5.53 -12.44 -1.88
CA ASN A 224 6.12 -13.44 -2.77
C ASN A 224 5.22 -13.81 -3.98
N GLY A 225 4.50 -12.83 -4.54
CA GLY A 225 3.60 -13.02 -5.69
C GLY A 225 2.25 -13.65 -5.35
N SER A 226 1.99 -13.93 -4.09
CA SER A 226 0.74 -14.52 -3.62
C SER A 226 -0.08 -13.51 -2.80
N VAL A 227 -1.40 -13.57 -2.92
CA VAL A 227 -2.31 -12.77 -2.09
C VAL A 227 -2.13 -13.18 -0.62
N ASN A 228 -1.73 -12.22 0.20
CA ASN A 228 -1.52 -12.38 1.64
C ASN A 228 -1.84 -11.05 2.34
N ILE A 229 -3.10 -10.87 2.72
CA ILE A 229 -3.58 -9.62 3.31
C ILE A 229 -3.33 -9.65 4.81
N SER A 230 -2.35 -8.89 5.29
CA SER A 230 -1.91 -8.85 6.71
C SER A 230 -2.79 -7.95 7.60
N ASN A 231 -4.10 -7.95 7.36
CA ASN A 231 -5.00 -7.04 8.08
C ASN A 231 -5.06 -7.29 9.60
N GLU A 232 -4.95 -8.55 10.02
CA GLU A 232 -5.01 -8.92 11.44
C GLU A 232 -3.73 -8.52 12.20
N GLU A 233 -2.58 -8.63 11.55
CA GLU A 233 -1.30 -8.23 12.10
C GLU A 233 -1.18 -6.71 12.19
N GLU A 234 -1.72 -6.01 11.22
CA GLU A 234 -1.64 -4.55 11.13
C GLU A 234 -2.83 -3.83 11.77
N LEU A 235 -3.89 -4.53 12.15
CA LEU A 235 -5.11 -3.98 12.78
C LEU A 235 -5.67 -2.75 12.03
N MET A 236 -5.71 -2.82 10.68
CA MET A 236 -6.10 -1.70 9.84
C MET A 236 -7.62 -1.55 9.73
N PHE A 237 -8.30 -2.65 9.40
CA PHE A 237 -9.74 -2.66 9.17
C PHE A 237 -10.42 -3.69 10.07
N THR A 238 -11.59 -3.32 10.61
CA THR A 238 -12.33 -4.17 11.55
C THR A 238 -13.43 -4.96 10.85
N GLY A 239 -13.65 -6.21 11.31
CA GLY A 239 -14.72 -7.05 10.84
C GLY A 239 -14.70 -7.29 9.33
N LYS A 240 -15.83 -7.06 8.67
CA LYS A 240 -15.99 -7.28 7.22
C LYS A 240 -15.51 -6.12 6.35
N ALA A 241 -14.96 -5.04 6.93
CA ALA A 241 -14.56 -3.81 6.20
C ALA A 241 -13.50 -4.05 5.10
N ILE A 242 -12.75 -5.16 5.16
CA ILE A 242 -11.85 -5.56 4.08
C ILE A 242 -12.60 -5.90 2.79
N ASN A 243 -13.86 -6.28 2.88
CA ASN A 243 -14.71 -6.64 1.74
C ASN A 243 -15.54 -5.47 1.20
N ASP A 244 -15.50 -4.32 1.88
CA ASP A 244 -16.23 -3.13 1.45
C ASP A 244 -15.56 -2.48 0.23
N LYS A 245 -16.36 -2.09 -0.75
CA LYS A 245 -15.89 -1.40 -1.93
C LYS A 245 -15.68 0.09 -1.65
N HIS A 246 -14.45 0.52 -1.86
CA HIS A 246 -14.03 1.91 -1.68
C HIS A 246 -13.10 2.33 -2.81
N PRO A 247 -12.90 3.65 -3.04
CA PRO A 247 -11.74 4.13 -3.76
C PRO A 247 -10.47 3.60 -3.10
N ARG A 248 -9.50 3.13 -3.89
CA ARG A 248 -8.27 2.54 -3.39
C ARG A 248 -7.05 3.22 -3.98
N THR A 249 -5.99 3.20 -3.21
CA THR A 249 -4.64 3.56 -3.63
C THR A 249 -3.70 2.48 -3.13
N ALA A 250 -2.89 1.92 -4.02
CA ALA A 250 -1.91 0.91 -3.67
C ALA A 250 -0.60 1.10 -4.41
N MET A 251 0.46 0.55 -3.85
CA MET A 251 1.76 0.46 -4.51
C MET A 251 2.32 -0.96 -4.39
N GLY A 252 3.00 -1.40 -5.44
CA GLY A 252 3.70 -2.67 -5.45
C GLY A 252 4.89 -2.64 -6.41
N TYR A 253 5.66 -3.71 -6.41
CA TYR A 253 6.77 -3.85 -7.33
C TYR A 253 6.85 -5.27 -7.89
N THR A 254 7.42 -5.40 -9.08
CA THR A 254 7.60 -6.66 -9.80
C THR A 254 9.01 -7.22 -9.63
N LYS A 255 9.21 -8.52 -9.91
CA LYS A 255 10.54 -9.14 -9.87
C LYS A 255 11.53 -8.53 -10.88
N ASP A 256 11.05 -8.01 -11.99
CA ASP A 256 11.86 -7.36 -13.02
C ASP A 256 12.15 -5.87 -12.74
N ASN A 257 11.91 -5.43 -11.49
CA ASN A 257 12.19 -4.08 -10.99
C ASN A 257 11.31 -2.97 -11.58
N LYS A 258 10.03 -3.21 -11.74
CA LYS A 258 9.06 -2.16 -12.05
C LYS A 258 8.28 -1.78 -10.80
N LEU A 259 8.07 -0.49 -10.61
CA LEU A 259 7.14 0.04 -9.62
C LEU A 259 5.75 0.13 -10.25
N ILE A 260 4.73 -0.33 -9.55
CA ILE A 260 3.31 -0.20 -9.90
C ILE A 260 2.66 0.72 -8.88
N ILE A 261 1.95 1.74 -9.36
CA ILE A 261 1.11 2.64 -8.54
C ILE A 261 -0.30 2.52 -9.07
N LEU A 262 -1.21 1.99 -8.27
CA LEU A 262 -2.61 1.73 -8.63
C LEU A 262 -3.52 2.71 -7.92
N VAL A 263 -4.52 3.24 -8.65
CA VAL A 263 -5.67 3.92 -8.05
C VAL A 263 -6.96 3.38 -8.65
N VAL A 264 -7.94 3.14 -7.79
CA VAL A 264 -9.28 2.68 -8.17
C VAL A 264 -10.28 3.76 -7.77
N GLN A 265 -11.06 4.25 -8.73
CA GLN A 265 -12.15 5.18 -8.50
C GLN A 265 -13.30 4.46 -7.78
N GLY A 266 -13.99 5.14 -6.89
CA GLY A 266 -15.11 4.52 -6.19
C GLY A 266 -16.04 5.54 -5.55
N ARG A 267 -17.13 5.05 -4.93
CA ARG A 267 -18.20 5.84 -4.33
C ARG A 267 -19.02 6.65 -5.36
N PHE A 268 -19.05 6.19 -6.61
CA PHE A 268 -19.92 6.71 -7.65
C PHE A 268 -20.84 5.58 -8.13
N PRO A 269 -22.02 5.38 -7.52
CA PRO A 269 -22.93 4.29 -7.84
C PRO A 269 -23.27 4.27 -9.34
N GLY A 270 -23.23 3.09 -9.96
CA GLY A 270 -23.51 2.91 -11.38
C GLY A 270 -22.41 3.40 -12.34
N ILE A 271 -21.33 4.04 -11.83
CA ILE A 271 -20.20 4.56 -12.65
C ILE A 271 -18.88 3.88 -12.23
N ALA A 272 -18.56 3.92 -10.96
CA ALA A 272 -17.35 3.30 -10.38
C ALA A 272 -17.61 3.06 -8.89
N GLU A 273 -17.78 1.81 -8.51
CA GLU A 273 -18.16 1.48 -7.14
C GLU A 273 -16.96 1.38 -6.19
N GLY A 274 -15.76 1.14 -6.74
CA GLY A 274 -14.54 0.91 -5.99
C GLY A 274 -14.17 -0.55 -5.92
N ALA A 275 -13.14 -0.86 -5.15
CA ALA A 275 -12.65 -2.21 -4.94
C ALA A 275 -12.59 -2.56 -3.45
N SER A 276 -12.81 -3.84 -3.14
CA SER A 276 -12.46 -4.42 -1.84
C SER A 276 -10.95 -4.66 -1.77
N LEU A 277 -10.40 -4.91 -0.56
CA LEU A 277 -8.98 -5.24 -0.43
C LEU A 277 -8.61 -6.55 -1.15
N PRO A 278 -9.42 -7.64 -1.11
CA PRO A 278 -9.16 -8.82 -1.92
C PRO A 278 -9.14 -8.53 -3.43
N GLN A 279 -10.03 -7.67 -3.94
CA GLN A 279 -10.04 -7.27 -5.34
C GLN A 279 -8.79 -6.44 -5.69
N GLU A 280 -8.40 -5.49 -4.84
CA GLU A 280 -7.18 -4.70 -5.02
C GLU A 280 -5.94 -5.58 -5.05
N ALA A 281 -5.83 -6.55 -4.12
CA ALA A 281 -4.75 -7.53 -4.10
C ALA A 281 -4.71 -8.37 -5.39
N LYS A 282 -5.87 -8.83 -5.86
CA LYS A 282 -5.96 -9.61 -7.11
C LYS A 282 -5.53 -8.79 -8.33
N ILE A 283 -5.95 -7.52 -8.42
CA ILE A 283 -5.50 -6.61 -9.49
C ILE A 283 -3.98 -6.50 -9.50
N LEU A 284 -3.36 -6.25 -8.35
CA LEU A 284 -1.90 -6.11 -8.24
C LEU A 284 -1.16 -7.43 -8.56
N GLN A 285 -1.74 -8.58 -8.18
CA GLN A 285 -1.23 -9.89 -8.56
C GLN A 285 -1.26 -10.10 -10.07
N ASP A 286 -2.37 -9.75 -10.73
CA ASP A 286 -2.54 -9.87 -12.19
C ASP A 286 -1.63 -8.91 -12.96
N LEU A 287 -1.24 -7.78 -12.36
CA LEU A 287 -0.22 -6.86 -12.88
C LEU A 287 1.21 -7.36 -12.64
N GLY A 288 1.39 -8.55 -12.05
CA GLY A 288 2.70 -9.18 -11.84
C GLY A 288 3.47 -8.67 -10.63
N CYS A 289 2.82 -7.99 -9.69
CA CYS A 289 3.48 -7.56 -8.47
C CYS A 289 4.01 -8.75 -7.66
N TRP A 290 5.26 -8.63 -7.22
CA TRP A 290 5.88 -9.58 -6.30
C TRP A 290 5.47 -9.31 -4.85
N GLU A 291 5.47 -8.04 -4.48
CA GLU A 291 4.90 -7.54 -3.23
C GLU A 291 4.10 -6.28 -3.49
N ALA A 292 3.08 -6.06 -2.67
CA ALA A 292 2.22 -4.88 -2.74
C ALA A 292 1.58 -4.57 -1.39
N LEU A 293 1.26 -3.29 -1.17
CA LEU A 293 0.50 -2.85 -0.01
C LEU A 293 -0.57 -1.82 -0.38
N ASN A 294 -1.65 -1.82 0.38
CA ASN A 294 -2.67 -0.79 0.35
C ASN A 294 -2.16 0.50 1.03
N LEU A 295 -2.53 1.63 0.48
CA LEU A 295 -2.29 2.96 1.04
C LEU A 295 -3.61 3.58 1.51
N ASP A 296 -3.58 4.84 1.97
CA ASP A 296 -4.82 5.53 2.35
C ASP A 296 -5.75 5.66 1.15
N GLY A 297 -6.96 5.19 1.33
CA GLY A 297 -7.98 5.09 0.32
C GLY A 297 -9.15 6.05 0.54
N GLY A 298 -10.31 5.65 0.03
CA GLY A 298 -11.54 6.41 0.18
C GLY A 298 -11.45 7.80 -0.44
N GLY A 299 -11.83 8.84 0.29
CA GLY A 299 -11.75 10.22 -0.20
C GLY A 299 -10.34 10.73 -0.46
N SER A 300 -9.32 10.07 0.10
CA SER A 300 -7.90 10.45 -0.12
C SER A 300 -7.35 9.95 -1.46
N SER A 301 -7.97 8.93 -2.08
CA SER A 301 -7.49 8.36 -3.34
C SER A 301 -7.44 9.42 -4.43
N CYS A 302 -6.23 9.73 -4.87
CA CYS A 302 -5.96 10.68 -5.95
C CYS A 302 -4.56 10.44 -6.52
N MET A 303 -4.47 10.34 -7.84
CA MET A 303 -3.21 10.30 -8.55
C MET A 303 -3.21 11.33 -9.66
N LEU A 304 -2.19 12.17 -9.69
CA LEU A 304 -1.93 13.12 -10.77
C LEU A 304 -0.79 12.60 -11.64
N VAL A 305 -0.94 12.70 -12.94
CA VAL A 305 0.12 12.50 -13.91
C VAL A 305 0.27 13.77 -14.73
N ASN A 306 1.45 14.40 -14.69
CA ASN A 306 1.69 15.73 -15.26
C ASN A 306 0.63 16.77 -14.86
N GLY A 307 0.19 16.73 -13.60
CA GLY A 307 -0.81 17.64 -13.02
C GLY A 307 -2.26 17.35 -13.39
N LYS A 308 -2.54 16.31 -14.20
CA LYS A 308 -3.90 15.89 -14.55
C LYS A 308 -4.36 14.74 -13.67
N GLU A 309 -5.56 14.82 -13.14
CA GLU A 309 -6.17 13.72 -12.39
C GLU A 309 -6.40 12.49 -13.28
N THR A 310 -6.12 11.30 -12.73
CA THR A 310 -6.42 10.02 -13.41
C THR A 310 -7.82 9.54 -13.06
N ILE A 311 -8.20 9.62 -11.78
CA ILE A 311 -9.53 9.28 -11.28
C ILE A 311 -10.23 10.53 -10.75
N LYS A 312 -11.56 10.53 -10.75
CA LYS A 312 -12.34 11.55 -10.05
C LYS A 312 -12.27 11.28 -8.54
N PRO A 313 -11.74 12.21 -7.72
CA PRO A 313 -11.72 12.05 -6.27
C PRO A 313 -13.15 11.98 -5.71
N SER A 314 -13.35 11.17 -4.67
CA SER A 314 -14.66 10.94 -4.07
C SER A 314 -14.94 11.81 -2.83
N ASP A 315 -14.00 12.65 -2.44
CA ASP A 315 -14.25 13.63 -1.38
C ASP A 315 -15.20 14.74 -1.87
N ALA A 316 -16.05 15.24 -0.98
CA ALA A 316 -17.03 16.26 -1.35
C ALA A 316 -16.40 17.56 -1.86
N THR A 317 -15.17 17.84 -1.46
CA THR A 317 -14.42 19.04 -1.87
C THR A 317 -13.52 18.80 -3.10
N GLY A 318 -13.62 17.63 -3.76
CA GLY A 318 -12.73 17.19 -4.83
C GLY A 318 -11.49 16.49 -4.28
N GLN A 319 -10.28 16.99 -4.52
CA GLN A 319 -9.08 16.42 -3.92
C GLN A 319 -9.04 16.66 -2.42
N ARG A 320 -9.02 15.59 -1.65
CA ARG A 320 -8.79 15.70 -0.20
C ARG A 320 -7.37 16.14 0.07
N ALA A 321 -7.21 17.11 0.98
CA ALA A 321 -5.91 17.44 1.52
C ALA A 321 -5.37 16.29 2.38
N VAL A 322 -4.13 15.87 2.12
CA VAL A 322 -3.41 14.75 2.77
C VAL A 322 -2.08 15.23 3.33
N PRO A 323 -1.50 14.58 4.34
CA PRO A 323 -0.22 15.03 4.92
C PRO A 323 1.00 14.53 4.14
N ALA A 324 0.87 13.49 3.31
CA ALA A 324 2.01 12.91 2.58
C ALA A 324 1.62 12.37 1.21
N VAL A 325 2.58 12.41 0.30
CA VAL A 325 2.49 11.90 -1.07
C VAL A 325 3.77 11.17 -1.48
N PHE A 326 3.63 10.27 -2.45
CA PHE A 326 4.76 9.73 -3.20
C PHE A 326 4.87 10.43 -4.55
N LEU A 327 6.09 10.62 -5.02
CA LEU A 327 6.42 11.44 -6.18
C LEU A 327 7.29 10.67 -7.18
N LEU A 328 6.95 10.75 -8.46
CA LEU A 328 7.90 10.50 -9.54
C LEU A 328 8.33 11.83 -10.12
N LEU A 329 9.65 12.04 -10.26
CA LEU A 329 10.23 13.22 -10.87
C LEU A 329 11.10 12.81 -12.08
N THR A 330 11.30 13.72 -13.00
CA THR A 330 12.31 13.55 -14.06
C THR A 330 13.58 14.28 -13.69
N SER A 331 14.75 13.72 -14.02
CA SER A 331 16.05 14.32 -13.68
C SER A 331 16.21 15.75 -14.20
N ARG A 332 15.55 16.12 -15.30
CA ARG A 332 15.56 17.51 -15.81
C ARG A 332 14.81 18.50 -14.93
N LYS A 333 13.79 18.05 -14.17
CA LYS A 333 13.01 18.91 -13.27
C LYS A 333 13.62 18.99 -11.86
N ALA A 334 14.42 18.00 -11.46
CA ALA A 334 15.11 17.98 -10.17
C ALA A 334 16.33 18.90 -10.09
N ALA A 335 16.92 19.26 -11.25
CA ALA A 335 18.14 20.08 -11.36
C ALA A 335 17.87 21.60 -11.39
N LYS A 336 16.63 22.05 -11.32
CA LYS A 336 16.22 23.46 -11.20
C LYS A 336 15.55 23.72 -9.84
#